data_1a769c8f2e0f8a02a0b37efdf62577ea
#
_entry.id   1a769c8f2e0f8a02a0b37efdf62577ea
#
_cell.length_a   1.000
_cell.length_b   1.000
_cell.length_c   1.000
_cell.angle_alpha   90.00
_cell.angle_beta   90.00
_cell.angle_gamma   90.00
#
_symmetry.space_group_name_H-M   'P 1'
#
loop_
_entity.id
_entity.type
_entity.pdbx_description
1 polymer ?
#
loop_
_entity_poly.entity_id
_entity_poly.type
_entity_poly.pdbx_seq_one_letter_code
_entity_poly.pdbx_strand_id
1 'polypeptide(L)'
;MTEWRWDQGRILYFQYDVLKEIARVLVKYDGMNINDNQIAQNLKADLISSSGLPFLPEIYKINRNYSRVFQCALLSTTKGKGELVVSDICKELAYENSAYASADDYLFEVINHFRFPFPAFQEYSVSDERIYPFCAIIKFLISKKLNGKEASLSIDDIGRYIIGNQCTGLEDVEYYKNLQPTSYELKGDSLRQVREMVVFIGQLSFLKIYDRKVYLDVIGIDDANILLDQLLAPVIKDPLSDKVEEFISITSLPKIITSSNKPIKTSSSISLPTADISDIEFAEGKRKRVHHLRIERSPMLRRLYIKLHPEPICDACKENIKERYPWTDYMLDLHHLLPLSSVIRTLESGTSITDMVGLCPSCHRAIHSYYSKWLKANSVDDFRSKKEAMEVYLAAIKEIA
;
A
#
# COMPACT_ATOMS: atom_id res chain seq x y z
N MET A 1 -20.80 20.25 3.90
CA MET A 1 -19.47 19.78 4.36
C MET A 1 -19.57 18.28 4.57
N THR A 2 -18.75 17.50 3.86
CA THR A 2 -18.74 16.03 3.96
C THR A 2 -18.16 15.62 5.32
N GLU A 3 -18.92 14.87 6.09
CA GLU A 3 -18.50 14.38 7.41
C GLU A 3 -17.54 13.20 7.24
N TRP A 4 -16.38 13.26 7.90
CA TRP A 4 -15.43 12.15 7.92
C TRP A 4 -15.94 11.06 8.84
N ARG A 5 -16.10 9.85 8.28
CA ARG A 5 -16.67 8.73 8.99
C ARG A 5 -15.77 7.51 8.98
N TRP A 6 -15.76 6.79 10.09
CA TRP A 6 -14.98 5.57 10.28
C TRP A 6 -15.75 4.57 11.14
N ASP A 7 -15.29 3.33 11.21
CA ASP A 7 -15.81 2.41 12.21
C ASP A 7 -15.42 2.86 13.61
N GLN A 8 -16.23 2.54 14.60
CA GLN A 8 -16.04 3.03 15.97
C GLN A 8 -15.78 1.89 16.95
N GLY A 9 -14.77 2.08 17.80
CA GLY A 9 -14.50 1.21 18.93
C GLY A 9 -13.93 -0.17 18.58
N ARG A 10 -13.50 -0.37 17.33
CA ARG A 10 -12.93 -1.64 16.87
C ARG A 10 -11.50 -1.50 16.34
N ILE A 11 -10.74 -0.56 16.87
CA ILE A 11 -9.39 -0.26 16.39
C ILE A 11 -8.43 -1.46 16.41
N LEU A 12 -8.63 -2.43 17.31
CA LEU A 12 -7.83 -3.64 17.36
C LEU A 12 -7.97 -4.51 16.09
N TYR A 13 -9.14 -4.47 15.46
CA TYR A 13 -9.39 -5.19 14.21
C TYR A 13 -8.73 -4.54 12.99
N PHE A 14 -8.25 -3.30 13.11
CA PHE A 14 -7.54 -2.57 12.07
C PHE A 14 -6.01 -2.68 12.17
N GLN A 15 -5.49 -3.53 13.06
CA GLN A 15 -4.06 -3.83 13.06
C GLN A 15 -3.70 -4.64 11.82
N TYR A 16 -2.58 -4.31 11.17
CA TYR A 16 -2.17 -4.92 9.91
C TYR A 16 -2.13 -6.46 9.97
N ASP A 17 -1.49 -7.01 11.00
CA ASP A 17 -1.40 -8.48 11.15
C ASP A 17 -2.78 -9.13 11.35
N VAL A 18 -3.68 -8.47 12.07
CA VAL A 18 -5.06 -8.91 12.26
C VAL A 18 -5.83 -8.84 10.94
N LEU A 19 -5.69 -7.75 10.18
CA LEU A 19 -6.35 -7.60 8.87
C LEU A 19 -5.86 -8.65 7.87
N LYS A 20 -4.59 -9.02 7.92
CA LYS A 20 -4.02 -10.08 7.08
C LYS A 20 -4.68 -11.44 7.38
N GLU A 21 -4.83 -11.79 8.66
CA GLU A 21 -5.52 -13.02 9.05
C GLU A 21 -7.03 -12.98 8.70
N ILE A 22 -7.69 -11.83 8.91
CA ILE A 22 -9.07 -11.64 8.47
C ILE A 22 -9.19 -11.83 6.95
N ALA A 23 -8.29 -11.25 6.17
CA ALA A 23 -8.28 -11.39 4.70
C ALA A 23 -8.15 -12.85 4.26
N ARG A 24 -7.25 -13.63 4.88
CA ARG A 24 -7.06 -15.06 4.62
C ARG A 24 -8.34 -15.88 4.86
N VAL A 25 -9.10 -15.49 5.89
CA VAL A 25 -10.40 -16.12 6.15
C VAL A 25 -11.44 -15.68 5.13
N LEU A 26 -11.60 -14.36 4.89
CA LEU A 26 -12.63 -13.84 3.99
C LEU A 26 -12.55 -14.42 2.59
N VAL A 27 -11.33 -14.64 2.06
CA VAL A 27 -11.13 -15.22 0.72
C VAL A 27 -11.72 -16.65 0.62
N LYS A 28 -11.74 -17.44 1.70
CA LYS A 28 -12.36 -18.77 1.70
C LYS A 28 -13.87 -18.72 1.55
N TYR A 29 -14.49 -17.59 1.90
CA TYR A 29 -15.94 -17.39 1.90
C TYR A 29 -16.42 -16.50 0.74
N ASP A 30 -15.54 -16.11 -0.20
CA ASP A 30 -15.90 -15.30 -1.37
C ASP A 30 -17.02 -15.98 -2.18
N GLY A 31 -18.08 -15.23 -2.50
CA GLY A 31 -19.26 -15.72 -3.19
C GLY A 31 -20.27 -16.49 -2.31
N MET A 32 -19.98 -16.78 -1.05
CA MET A 32 -20.88 -17.49 -0.16
C MET A 32 -21.92 -16.54 0.46
N ASN A 33 -23.13 -17.09 0.74
CA ASN A 33 -24.17 -16.33 1.41
C ASN A 33 -23.94 -16.32 2.93
N ILE A 34 -23.34 -15.28 3.45
CA ILE A 34 -23.04 -15.11 4.89
C ILE A 34 -24.27 -14.75 5.75
N ASN A 35 -25.49 -14.71 5.19
CA ASN A 35 -26.73 -14.69 5.93
C ASN A 35 -27.26 -16.10 6.24
N ASP A 36 -26.73 -17.14 5.58
CA ASP A 36 -26.95 -18.51 6.00
C ASP A 36 -26.38 -18.74 7.40
N ASN A 37 -27.15 -19.33 8.29
CA ASN A 37 -26.74 -19.45 9.70
C ASN A 37 -25.48 -20.33 9.89
N GLN A 38 -25.36 -21.42 9.12
CA GLN A 38 -24.20 -22.30 9.24
C GLN A 38 -22.93 -21.64 8.70
N ILE A 39 -23.05 -21.01 7.53
CA ILE A 39 -21.93 -20.28 6.92
C ILE A 39 -21.49 -19.13 7.83
N ALA A 40 -22.45 -18.36 8.39
CA ALA A 40 -22.15 -17.26 9.31
C ALA A 40 -21.43 -17.73 10.60
N GLN A 41 -21.84 -18.89 11.15
CA GLN A 41 -21.20 -19.46 12.33
C GLN A 41 -19.77 -19.94 12.00
N ASN A 42 -19.58 -20.64 10.89
CA ASN A 42 -18.29 -21.10 10.44
C ASN A 42 -17.34 -19.90 10.18
N LEU A 43 -17.80 -18.90 9.43
CA LEU A 43 -17.03 -17.67 9.19
C LEU A 43 -16.61 -17.01 10.51
N LYS A 44 -17.54 -16.89 11.48
CA LYS A 44 -17.22 -16.29 12.78
C LYS A 44 -16.17 -17.11 13.55
N ALA A 45 -16.32 -18.43 13.55
CA ALA A 45 -15.37 -19.32 14.22
C ALA A 45 -13.97 -19.22 13.60
N ASP A 46 -13.88 -19.22 12.27
CA ASP A 46 -12.62 -19.10 11.54
C ASP A 46 -11.96 -17.73 11.79
N LEU A 47 -12.75 -16.64 11.79
CA LEU A 47 -12.25 -15.30 12.11
C LEU A 47 -11.67 -15.20 13.52
N ILE A 48 -12.36 -15.78 14.52
CA ILE A 48 -11.88 -15.83 15.91
C ILE A 48 -10.58 -16.64 15.98
N SER A 49 -10.57 -17.83 15.38
CA SER A 49 -9.41 -18.72 15.42
C SER A 49 -8.18 -18.12 14.77
N SER A 50 -8.33 -17.47 13.60
CA SER A 50 -7.21 -16.92 12.84
C SER A 50 -6.70 -15.58 13.39
N SER A 51 -7.61 -14.68 13.79
CA SER A 51 -7.23 -13.34 14.24
C SER A 51 -6.90 -13.25 15.73
N GLY A 52 -7.33 -14.23 16.53
CA GLY A 52 -7.22 -14.21 18.00
C GLY A 52 -8.17 -13.20 18.67
N LEU A 53 -9.07 -12.53 17.91
CA LEU A 53 -9.99 -11.53 18.43
C LEU A 53 -11.42 -12.08 18.60
N PRO A 54 -12.14 -11.67 19.65
CA PRO A 54 -13.36 -12.36 20.08
C PRO A 54 -14.62 -12.08 19.25
N PHE A 55 -14.66 -11.09 18.39
CA PHE A 55 -15.86 -10.68 17.62
C PHE A 55 -17.14 -10.59 18.47
N LEU A 56 -17.03 -9.88 19.59
CA LEU A 56 -18.10 -9.74 20.59
C LEU A 56 -19.09 -8.63 20.25
N PRO A 57 -20.30 -8.67 20.85
CA PRO A 57 -20.86 -9.78 21.64
C PRO A 57 -21.25 -10.98 20.77
N GLU A 58 -21.37 -12.15 21.39
CA GLU A 58 -21.63 -13.41 20.68
C GLU A 58 -22.87 -13.40 19.79
N ILE A 59 -23.91 -12.66 20.21
CA ILE A 59 -25.15 -12.48 19.45
C ILE A 59 -24.96 -11.67 18.16
N TYR A 60 -23.81 -10.99 17.97
CA TYR A 60 -23.56 -10.20 16.80
C TYR A 60 -23.33 -11.07 15.57
N LYS A 61 -24.04 -10.72 14.49
CA LYS A 61 -23.79 -11.30 13.18
C LYS A 61 -22.63 -10.55 12.51
N ILE A 62 -21.69 -11.30 11.98
CA ILE A 62 -20.48 -10.74 11.33
C ILE A 62 -20.84 -9.75 10.23
N ASN A 63 -21.76 -10.16 9.33
CA ASN A 63 -22.21 -9.38 8.19
C ASN A 63 -22.91 -8.06 8.56
N ARG A 64 -23.46 -7.95 9.77
CA ARG A 64 -24.17 -6.74 10.23
C ARG A 64 -23.28 -5.84 11.09
N ASN A 65 -22.48 -6.43 11.96
CA ASN A 65 -21.81 -5.69 13.03
C ASN A 65 -20.33 -5.44 12.75
N TYR A 66 -19.70 -6.27 11.90
CA TYR A 66 -18.27 -6.13 11.52
C TYR A 66 -18.05 -5.81 10.03
N SER A 67 -19.12 -5.76 9.23
CA SER A 67 -19.02 -5.41 7.81
C SER A 67 -18.33 -4.07 7.57
N ARG A 68 -18.53 -3.11 8.47
CA ARG A 68 -17.90 -1.80 8.36
C ARG A 68 -16.38 -1.86 8.56
N VAL A 69 -15.88 -2.71 9.48
CA VAL A 69 -14.45 -2.97 9.63
C VAL A 69 -13.87 -3.48 8.31
N PHE A 70 -14.51 -4.50 7.72
CA PHE A 70 -14.02 -5.10 6.48
C PHE A 70 -14.09 -4.12 5.30
N GLN A 71 -15.15 -3.32 5.23
CA GLN A 71 -15.28 -2.32 4.16
C GLN A 71 -14.27 -1.17 4.33
N CYS A 72 -14.14 -0.58 5.52
CA CYS A 72 -13.17 0.51 5.77
C CYS A 72 -11.72 0.05 5.56
N ALA A 73 -11.42 -1.21 5.87
CA ALA A 73 -10.14 -1.83 5.55
C ALA A 73 -10.02 -2.29 4.08
N LEU A 74 -10.98 -1.96 3.21
CA LEU A 74 -11.01 -2.32 1.79
C LEU A 74 -10.96 -3.84 1.53
N LEU A 75 -11.44 -4.69 2.44
CA LEU A 75 -11.35 -6.14 2.32
C LEU A 75 -12.56 -6.76 1.61
N SER A 76 -13.77 -6.44 2.06
CA SER A 76 -14.98 -7.07 1.49
C SER A 76 -16.24 -6.24 1.69
N THR A 77 -17.25 -6.51 0.87
CA THR A 77 -18.61 -6.01 1.01
C THR A 77 -19.62 -7.15 0.83
N THR A 78 -20.91 -6.86 0.89
CA THR A 78 -21.97 -7.86 0.65
C THR A 78 -22.89 -7.42 -0.47
N LYS A 79 -23.26 -8.35 -1.35
CA LYS A 79 -24.16 -8.14 -2.48
C LYS A 79 -25.52 -8.80 -2.21
N GLY A 80 -26.59 -8.18 -2.68
CA GLY A 80 -27.92 -8.76 -2.66
C GLY A 80 -28.37 -9.24 -1.27
N LYS A 81 -28.72 -10.53 -1.16
CA LYS A 81 -29.22 -11.15 0.08
C LYS A 81 -28.10 -11.64 1.03
N GLY A 82 -26.88 -11.13 0.89
CA GLY A 82 -25.77 -11.47 1.79
C GLY A 82 -24.65 -12.30 1.16
N GLU A 83 -24.52 -12.31 -0.15
CA GLU A 83 -23.37 -12.85 -0.85
C GLU A 83 -22.14 -12.02 -0.50
N LEU A 84 -21.10 -12.65 0.05
CA LEU A 84 -19.83 -11.99 0.36
C LEU A 84 -19.06 -11.72 -0.93
N VAL A 85 -18.59 -10.49 -1.11
CA VAL A 85 -17.76 -10.08 -2.23
C VAL A 85 -16.42 -9.60 -1.69
N VAL A 86 -15.37 -10.31 -2.01
CA VAL A 86 -14.00 -10.03 -1.57
C VAL A 86 -13.28 -9.17 -2.61
N SER A 87 -12.64 -8.11 -2.16
CA SER A 87 -11.91 -7.17 -3.01
C SER A 87 -10.61 -7.75 -3.59
N ASP A 88 -10.07 -7.11 -4.63
CA ASP A 88 -8.74 -7.46 -5.15
C ASP A 88 -7.65 -7.14 -4.11
N ILE A 89 -7.79 -6.05 -3.35
CA ILE A 89 -6.87 -5.69 -2.25
C ILE A 89 -6.86 -6.77 -1.17
N CYS A 90 -8.03 -7.31 -0.80
CA CYS A 90 -8.12 -8.40 0.16
C CYS A 90 -7.47 -9.69 -0.37
N LYS A 91 -7.73 -10.05 -1.64
CA LYS A 91 -7.12 -11.22 -2.28
C LYS A 91 -5.61 -11.11 -2.31
N GLU A 92 -5.08 -9.92 -2.59
CA GLU A 92 -3.65 -9.66 -2.55
C GLU A 92 -3.08 -9.76 -1.14
N LEU A 93 -3.76 -9.16 -0.14
CA LEU A 93 -3.34 -9.21 1.27
C LEU A 93 -3.34 -10.63 1.84
N ALA A 94 -4.31 -11.46 1.42
CA ALA A 94 -4.44 -12.86 1.86
C ALA A 94 -3.43 -13.80 1.20
N TYR A 95 -2.87 -13.40 0.08
CA TYR A 95 -1.98 -14.26 -0.70
C TYR A 95 -0.67 -14.53 0.04
N GLU A 96 -0.19 -15.77 0.05
CA GLU A 96 1.02 -16.16 0.78
C GLU A 96 2.26 -15.42 0.28
N ASN A 97 2.38 -15.27 -1.05
CA ASN A 97 3.43 -14.52 -1.72
C ASN A 97 2.92 -13.12 -2.13
N SER A 98 2.29 -12.42 -1.19
CA SER A 98 1.73 -11.10 -1.42
C SER A 98 2.78 -10.08 -1.86
N ALA A 99 2.35 -9.16 -2.74
CA ALA A 99 3.12 -7.96 -3.04
C ALA A 99 3.21 -7.01 -1.83
N TYR A 100 2.32 -7.14 -0.85
CA TYR A 100 2.36 -6.38 0.39
C TYR A 100 3.35 -7.02 1.37
N ALA A 101 4.64 -6.69 1.21
CA ALA A 101 5.71 -7.22 2.04
C ALA A 101 5.73 -6.64 3.46
N SER A 102 5.04 -5.52 3.68
CA SER A 102 4.98 -4.80 4.95
C SER A 102 3.62 -4.13 5.16
N ALA A 103 3.38 -3.63 6.36
CA ALA A 103 2.19 -2.82 6.64
C ALA A 103 2.11 -1.59 5.72
N ASP A 104 3.24 -0.96 5.41
CA ASP A 104 3.28 0.23 4.55
C ASP A 104 2.68 -0.06 3.17
N ASP A 105 3.05 -1.19 2.55
CA ASP A 105 2.58 -1.52 1.20
C ASP A 105 1.04 -1.63 1.13
N TYR A 106 0.43 -2.28 2.12
CA TYR A 106 -1.02 -2.39 2.22
C TYR A 106 -1.68 -1.05 2.60
N LEU A 107 -1.10 -0.32 3.56
CA LEU A 107 -1.66 0.94 4.02
C LEU A 107 -1.62 2.00 2.91
N PHE A 108 -0.63 1.98 2.03
CA PHE A 108 -0.62 2.86 0.85
C PHE A 108 -1.77 2.57 -0.11
N GLU A 109 -2.14 1.30 -0.29
CA GLU A 109 -3.36 0.99 -1.07
C GLU A 109 -4.59 1.61 -0.38
N VAL A 110 -4.72 1.46 0.94
CA VAL A 110 -5.87 2.06 1.65
C VAL A 110 -5.85 3.60 1.55
N ILE A 111 -4.71 4.25 1.73
CA ILE A 111 -4.56 5.71 1.64
C ILE A 111 -4.99 6.24 0.27
N ASN A 112 -4.61 5.55 -0.80
CA ASN A 112 -4.85 5.98 -2.16
C ASN A 112 -6.24 5.59 -2.69
N HIS A 113 -6.87 4.57 -2.13
CA HIS A 113 -8.17 4.05 -2.57
C HIS A 113 -9.34 4.49 -1.69
N PHE A 114 -9.11 4.72 -0.37
CA PHE A 114 -10.17 5.13 0.54
C PHE A 114 -10.53 6.61 0.34
N ARG A 115 -11.82 6.86 0.08
CA ARG A 115 -12.33 8.20 -0.18
C ARG A 115 -13.74 8.40 0.37
N PHE A 116 -14.11 9.64 0.65
CA PHE A 116 -15.49 10.03 0.91
C PHE A 116 -16.13 10.65 -0.35
N PRO A 117 -17.47 10.48 -0.52
CA PRO A 117 -18.34 9.57 0.24
C PRO A 117 -17.93 8.11 0.04
N PHE A 118 -18.07 7.29 1.10
CA PHE A 118 -17.65 5.89 1.10
C PHE A 118 -18.87 4.95 1.23
N PRO A 119 -18.97 3.86 0.42
CA PRO A 119 -20.18 3.03 0.32
C PRO A 119 -20.56 2.25 1.59
N ALA A 120 -19.66 2.13 2.57
CA ALA A 120 -19.95 1.51 3.87
C ALA A 120 -20.96 2.29 4.71
N PHE A 121 -21.16 3.57 4.41
CA PHE A 121 -22.01 4.46 5.22
C PHE A 121 -23.41 4.64 4.59
N GLN A 122 -24.41 4.89 5.45
CA GLN A 122 -25.80 5.01 4.99
C GLN A 122 -25.98 6.24 4.09
N GLU A 123 -25.27 7.30 4.38
CA GLU A 123 -25.32 8.60 3.72
C GLU A 123 -24.57 8.62 2.37
N TYR A 124 -24.08 7.46 1.93
CA TYR A 124 -23.44 7.37 0.62
C TYR A 124 -24.39 7.84 -0.48
N SER A 125 -23.92 8.80 -1.24
CA SER A 125 -24.55 9.28 -2.47
C SER A 125 -23.45 9.56 -3.50
N VAL A 126 -23.82 9.47 -4.77
CA VAL A 126 -22.92 9.87 -5.86
C VAL A 126 -22.60 11.34 -5.72
N SER A 127 -21.33 11.67 -5.66
CA SER A 127 -20.83 13.04 -5.58
C SER A 127 -19.60 13.19 -6.44
N ASP A 128 -19.48 14.32 -7.13
CA ASP A 128 -18.25 14.70 -7.85
C ASP A 128 -17.14 15.10 -6.87
N GLU A 129 -17.52 15.55 -5.68
CA GLU A 129 -16.56 15.80 -4.59
C GLU A 129 -16.04 14.48 -4.03
N ARG A 130 -14.72 14.30 -4.12
CA ARG A 130 -14.01 13.12 -3.59
C ARG A 130 -12.95 13.58 -2.61
N ILE A 131 -13.06 13.09 -1.38
CA ILE A 131 -12.14 13.45 -0.31
C ILE A 131 -11.32 12.22 0.04
N TYR A 132 -10.00 12.34 -0.10
CA TYR A 132 -9.00 11.35 0.30
C TYR A 132 -8.40 11.77 1.65
N PRO A 133 -9.01 11.38 2.78
CA PRO A 133 -8.71 11.96 4.08
C PRO A 133 -7.28 11.68 4.53
N PHE A 134 -6.78 10.48 4.24
CA PHE A 134 -5.42 10.09 4.60
C PHE A 134 -4.37 10.84 3.78
N CYS A 135 -4.61 11.03 2.48
CA CYS A 135 -3.75 11.86 1.63
C CYS A 135 -3.70 13.30 2.14
N ALA A 136 -4.85 13.88 2.53
CA ALA A 136 -4.90 15.24 3.07
C ALA A 136 -4.07 15.38 4.35
N ILE A 137 -4.19 14.43 5.29
CA ILE A 137 -3.41 14.43 6.54
C ILE A 137 -1.90 14.35 6.24
N ILE A 138 -1.49 13.42 5.39
CA ILE A 138 -0.06 13.21 5.10
C ILE A 138 0.52 14.38 4.32
N LYS A 139 -0.19 14.91 3.32
CA LYS A 139 0.24 16.10 2.57
C LYS A 139 0.39 17.32 3.47
N PHE A 140 -0.49 17.52 4.44
CA PHE A 140 -0.36 18.60 5.40
C PHE A 140 0.91 18.44 6.27
N LEU A 141 1.19 17.23 6.76
CA LEU A 141 2.43 16.93 7.50
C LEU A 141 3.68 17.17 6.64
N ILE A 142 3.66 16.73 5.38
CA ILE A 142 4.74 16.97 4.42
C ILE A 142 4.92 18.48 4.21
N SER A 143 3.84 19.24 4.03
CA SER A 143 3.91 20.70 3.84
C SER A 143 4.61 21.41 5.00
N LYS A 144 4.34 20.98 6.24
CA LYS A 144 5.04 21.50 7.43
C LYS A 144 6.53 21.17 7.40
N LYS A 145 6.90 19.94 7.04
CA LYS A 145 8.31 19.50 6.91
C LYS A 145 9.04 20.34 5.88
N LEU A 146 8.45 20.54 4.69
CA LEU A 146 9.03 21.33 3.61
C LEU A 146 9.16 22.82 3.95
N ASN A 147 8.35 23.32 4.89
CA ASN A 147 8.44 24.69 5.42
C ASN A 147 9.38 24.83 6.62
N GLY A 148 10.15 23.79 6.96
CA GLY A 148 11.05 23.80 8.11
C GLY A 148 10.34 23.89 9.47
N LYS A 149 9.02 23.58 9.52
CA LYS A 149 8.23 23.53 10.74
C LYS A 149 8.22 22.12 11.32
N GLU A 150 7.89 22.01 12.60
CA GLU A 150 7.63 20.70 13.22
C GLU A 150 6.47 20.01 12.46
N ALA A 151 6.75 18.87 11.84
CA ALA A 151 5.78 18.12 11.06
C ALA A 151 4.90 17.26 11.97
N SER A 152 4.11 17.92 12.82
CA SER A 152 3.18 17.31 13.76
C SER A 152 1.76 17.87 13.59
N LEU A 153 0.75 17.07 13.97
CA LEU A 153 -0.66 17.40 13.79
C LEU A 153 -1.48 16.74 14.92
N SER A 154 -2.18 17.54 15.70
CA SER A 154 -3.14 17.02 16.68
C SER A 154 -4.47 16.68 16.01
N ILE A 155 -5.34 15.92 16.70
CA ILE A 155 -6.68 15.63 16.19
C ILE A 155 -7.50 16.92 16.00
N ASP A 156 -7.35 17.89 16.92
CA ASP A 156 -8.02 19.19 16.81
C ASP A 156 -7.50 19.99 15.60
N ASP A 157 -6.20 19.90 15.30
CA ASP A 157 -5.63 20.55 14.12
C ASP A 157 -6.16 19.90 12.82
N ILE A 158 -6.38 18.59 12.79
CA ILE A 158 -7.04 17.94 11.63
C ILE A 158 -8.42 18.58 11.40
N GLY A 159 -9.17 18.79 12.47
CA GLY A 159 -10.45 19.51 12.39
C GLY A 159 -10.28 20.91 11.80
N ARG A 160 -9.40 21.72 12.40
CA ARG A 160 -9.26 23.14 12.07
C ARG A 160 -8.62 23.39 10.70
N TYR A 161 -7.55 22.67 10.37
CA TYR A 161 -6.79 22.94 9.14
C TYR A 161 -7.27 22.13 7.95
N ILE A 162 -7.70 20.90 8.14
CA ILE A 162 -8.02 19.99 7.02
C ILE A 162 -9.52 19.94 6.78
N ILE A 163 -10.31 19.51 7.77
CA ILE A 163 -11.74 19.36 7.60
C ILE A 163 -12.44 20.70 7.47
N GLY A 164 -12.07 21.68 8.31
CA GLY A 164 -12.66 23.02 8.29
C GLY A 164 -12.37 23.79 6.99
N ASN A 165 -11.24 23.52 6.34
CA ASN A 165 -10.92 24.08 5.01
C ASN A 165 -11.41 23.20 3.85
N GLN A 166 -12.12 22.11 4.13
CA GLN A 166 -12.69 21.20 3.12
C GLN A 166 -11.62 20.60 2.18
N CYS A 167 -10.41 20.31 2.72
CA CYS A 167 -9.34 19.73 1.92
C CYS A 167 -9.75 18.36 1.38
N THR A 168 -9.52 18.15 0.11
CA THR A 168 -9.87 16.91 -0.60
C THR A 168 -8.76 15.86 -0.57
N GLY A 169 -7.52 16.25 -0.31
CA GLY A 169 -6.34 15.39 -0.45
C GLY A 169 -5.79 15.37 -1.89
N LEU A 170 -6.44 16.06 -2.83
CA LEU A 170 -6.01 16.16 -4.22
C LEU A 170 -5.17 17.42 -4.49
N GLU A 171 -5.28 18.41 -3.62
CA GLU A 171 -4.56 19.67 -3.72
C GLU A 171 -3.04 19.43 -3.71
N ASP A 172 -2.29 20.35 -4.32
CA ASP A 172 -0.84 20.34 -4.24
C ASP A 172 -0.33 20.70 -2.83
N VAL A 173 0.94 20.48 -2.59
CA VAL A 173 1.54 20.74 -1.27
C VAL A 173 1.64 22.23 -0.95
N GLU A 174 1.69 23.11 -1.96
CA GLU A 174 1.72 24.56 -1.76
C GLU A 174 0.40 25.07 -1.18
N TYR A 175 -0.73 24.48 -1.58
CA TYR A 175 -2.03 24.76 -0.97
C TYR A 175 -1.98 24.54 0.55
N TYR A 176 -1.46 23.39 0.97
CA TYR A 176 -1.36 23.02 2.39
C TYR A 176 -0.41 23.91 3.19
N LYS A 177 0.65 24.47 2.58
CA LYS A 177 1.57 25.41 3.23
C LYS A 177 0.89 26.69 3.67
N ASN A 178 -0.14 27.12 2.94
CA ASN A 178 -0.82 28.40 3.13
C ASN A 178 -2.12 28.30 3.94
N LEU A 179 -2.51 27.10 4.37
CA LEU A 179 -3.73 26.89 5.17
C LEU A 179 -3.70 27.66 6.49
N GLN A 180 -4.81 28.30 6.79
CA GLN A 180 -5.08 28.93 8.08
C GLN A 180 -6.08 28.09 8.88
N PRO A 181 -5.98 28.08 10.21
CA PRO A 181 -6.93 27.34 11.05
C PRO A 181 -8.31 28.00 10.99
N THR A 182 -9.34 27.20 10.82
CA THR A 182 -10.73 27.64 10.94
C THR A 182 -11.23 27.51 12.38
N SER A 183 -12.46 27.95 12.63
CA SER A 183 -13.16 27.72 13.89
C SER A 183 -13.82 26.32 14.00
N TYR A 184 -13.60 25.43 13.02
CA TYR A 184 -14.20 24.12 13.02
C TYR A 184 -13.67 23.27 14.18
N GLU A 185 -14.59 22.64 14.92
CA GLU A 185 -14.26 21.79 16.06
C GLU A 185 -14.83 20.40 15.88
N LEU A 186 -13.99 19.38 16.04
CA LEU A 186 -14.39 17.99 16.14
C LEU A 186 -15.01 17.72 17.52
N LYS A 187 -16.22 17.14 17.58
CA LYS A 187 -16.93 16.83 18.82
C LYS A 187 -17.55 15.44 18.78
N GLY A 188 -17.72 14.83 19.95
CA GLY A 188 -18.44 13.56 20.09
C GLY A 188 -17.89 12.46 19.20
N ASP A 189 -18.77 11.88 18.38
CA ASP A 189 -18.44 10.75 17.52
C ASP A 189 -17.47 11.12 16.40
N SER A 190 -17.54 12.32 15.85
CA SER A 190 -16.59 12.74 14.80
C SER A 190 -15.16 12.83 15.31
N LEU A 191 -14.96 13.34 16.54
CA LEU A 191 -13.65 13.36 17.19
C LEU A 191 -13.09 11.94 17.35
N ARG A 192 -13.92 11.00 17.81
CA ARG A 192 -13.51 9.60 17.99
C ARG A 192 -13.17 8.94 16.68
N GLN A 193 -13.99 9.13 15.64
CA GLN A 193 -13.76 8.53 14.33
C GLN A 193 -12.47 9.02 13.68
N VAL A 194 -12.22 10.33 13.68
CA VAL A 194 -10.96 10.90 13.17
C VAL A 194 -9.76 10.40 13.96
N ARG A 195 -9.88 10.29 15.30
CA ARG A 195 -8.82 9.70 16.12
C ARG A 195 -8.50 8.25 15.71
N GLU A 196 -9.52 7.43 15.48
CA GLU A 196 -9.33 6.04 15.08
C GLU A 196 -8.72 5.92 13.67
N MET A 197 -9.08 6.80 12.74
CA MET A 197 -8.42 6.93 11.43
C MET A 197 -6.93 7.24 11.57
N VAL A 198 -6.57 8.16 12.46
CA VAL A 198 -5.16 8.52 12.72
C VAL A 198 -4.41 7.35 13.33
N VAL A 199 -5.02 6.62 14.28
CA VAL A 199 -4.39 5.42 14.86
C VAL A 199 -4.17 4.35 13.80
N PHE A 200 -5.10 4.20 12.85
CA PHE A 200 -4.97 3.25 11.74
C PHE A 200 -3.75 3.57 10.86
N ILE A 201 -3.65 4.82 10.36
CA ILE A 201 -2.50 5.20 9.53
C ILE A 201 -1.19 5.34 10.32
N GLY A 202 -1.26 5.47 11.64
CA GLY A 202 -0.09 5.51 12.52
C GLY A 202 0.74 4.21 12.52
N GLN A 203 0.28 3.15 11.86
CA GLN A 203 1.05 1.93 11.60
C GLN A 203 2.06 2.08 10.46
N LEU A 204 2.01 3.16 9.68
CA LEU A 204 3.02 3.50 8.68
C LEU A 204 4.38 3.73 9.32
N SER A 205 5.43 3.17 8.75
CA SER A 205 6.79 3.22 9.32
C SER A 205 7.35 4.63 9.46
N PHE A 206 6.85 5.60 8.70
CA PHE A 206 7.25 7.00 8.71
C PHE A 206 6.31 7.91 9.49
N LEU A 207 5.31 7.37 10.19
CA LEU A 207 4.47 8.11 11.12
C LEU A 207 4.71 7.63 12.55
N LYS A 208 4.65 8.56 13.49
CA LYS A 208 4.68 8.27 14.93
C LYS A 208 3.53 8.96 15.62
N ILE A 209 2.88 8.25 16.53
CA ILE A 209 1.85 8.84 17.40
C ILE A 209 2.45 9.00 18.81
N TYR A 210 2.53 10.24 19.25
CA TYR A 210 3.01 10.58 20.59
C TYR A 210 2.25 11.79 21.10
N ASP A 211 1.91 11.81 22.38
CA ASP A 211 1.19 12.91 23.05
C ASP A 211 -0.05 13.41 22.27
N ARG A 212 -0.87 12.47 21.78
CA ARG A 212 -2.10 12.73 21.00
C ARG A 212 -1.87 13.49 19.67
N LYS A 213 -0.64 13.49 19.19
CA LYS A 213 -0.26 14.05 17.89
C LYS A 213 0.29 12.96 17.00
N VAL A 214 0.11 13.12 15.71
CA VAL A 214 0.81 12.36 14.67
C VAL A 214 1.98 13.20 14.16
N TYR A 215 3.13 12.57 14.04
CA TYR A 215 4.38 13.15 13.56
C TYR A 215 4.82 12.47 12.28
N LEU A 216 5.31 13.26 11.32
CA LEU A 216 6.02 12.73 10.17
C LEU A 216 7.49 12.51 10.55
N ASP A 217 7.88 11.24 10.66
CA ASP A 217 9.22 10.81 11.04
C ASP A 217 10.05 10.46 9.80
N VAL A 218 10.48 11.49 9.09
CA VAL A 218 11.39 11.38 7.95
C VAL A 218 12.64 12.22 8.20
N ILE A 219 13.80 11.73 7.72
CA ILE A 219 15.10 12.32 8.02
C ILE A 219 15.23 13.69 7.33
N GLY A 220 14.94 13.77 6.03
CA GLY A 220 15.20 14.95 5.21
C GLY A 220 13.98 15.48 4.46
N ILE A 221 14.20 16.60 3.78
CA ILE A 221 13.21 17.19 2.86
C ILE A 221 13.05 16.28 1.64
N ASP A 222 14.11 15.61 1.21
CA ASP A 222 14.08 14.72 0.06
C ASP A 222 13.18 13.50 0.33
N ASP A 223 13.23 12.95 1.53
CA ASP A 223 12.34 11.85 1.95
C ASP A 223 10.87 12.27 1.92
N ALA A 224 10.58 13.50 2.36
CA ALA A 224 9.22 14.05 2.32
C ALA A 224 8.73 14.25 0.86
N ASN A 225 9.59 14.69 -0.05
CA ASN A 225 9.27 14.81 -1.47
C ASN A 225 9.01 13.45 -2.11
N ILE A 226 9.76 12.41 -1.73
CA ILE A 226 9.54 11.05 -2.22
C ILE A 226 8.17 10.54 -1.80
N LEU A 227 7.79 10.70 -0.53
CA LEU A 227 6.46 10.33 -0.07
C LEU A 227 5.37 11.02 -0.89
N LEU A 228 5.55 12.32 -1.19
CA LEU A 228 4.61 13.09 -1.97
C LEU A 228 4.48 12.58 -3.41
N ASP A 229 5.62 12.38 -4.08
CA ASP A 229 5.66 12.15 -5.52
C ASP A 229 5.39 10.69 -5.91
N GLN A 230 5.70 9.74 -5.03
CA GLN A 230 5.68 8.32 -5.37
C GLN A 230 4.60 7.52 -4.65
N LEU A 231 4.19 7.92 -3.45
CA LEU A 231 3.30 7.12 -2.62
C LEU A 231 1.89 7.71 -2.50
N LEU A 232 1.74 9.03 -2.60
CA LEU A 232 0.44 9.68 -2.51
C LEU A 232 -0.15 9.89 -3.91
N ALA A 233 -0.63 8.81 -4.51
CA ALA A 233 -1.25 8.78 -5.83
C ALA A 233 -2.72 8.33 -5.73
N PRO A 234 -3.66 9.22 -5.29
CA PRO A 234 -5.06 8.86 -5.15
C PRO A 234 -5.66 8.27 -6.42
N VAL A 235 -6.35 7.16 -6.29
CA VAL A 235 -7.00 6.47 -7.41
C VAL A 235 -8.31 7.16 -7.75
N ILE A 236 -8.29 7.95 -8.82
CA ILE A 236 -9.44 8.72 -9.29
C ILE A 236 -10.26 7.86 -10.25
N LYS A 237 -11.49 7.53 -9.85
CA LYS A 237 -12.49 6.81 -10.66
C LYS A 237 -13.83 7.51 -10.56
N ASP A 238 -14.64 7.42 -11.60
CA ASP A 238 -16.00 7.97 -11.57
C ASP A 238 -16.85 7.22 -10.56
N PRO A 239 -17.64 7.94 -9.73
CA PRO A 239 -18.43 7.33 -8.70
C PRO A 239 -19.64 6.59 -9.28
N LEU A 240 -19.97 5.42 -8.72
CA LEU A 240 -21.10 4.59 -9.10
C LEU A 240 -22.22 4.69 -8.07
N SER A 241 -23.48 4.61 -8.54
CA SER A 241 -24.66 4.72 -7.66
C SER A 241 -24.88 3.46 -6.82
N ASP A 242 -24.54 2.30 -7.33
CA ASP A 242 -24.61 1.06 -6.57
C ASP A 242 -23.41 0.94 -5.62
N LYS A 243 -23.69 0.74 -4.33
CA LYS A 243 -22.66 0.67 -3.27
C LYS A 243 -21.69 -0.48 -3.45
N VAL A 244 -22.14 -1.60 -3.98
CA VAL A 244 -21.30 -2.79 -4.19
C VAL A 244 -20.39 -2.58 -5.37
N GLU A 245 -20.94 -2.07 -6.48
CA GLU A 245 -20.16 -1.75 -7.68
C GLU A 245 -19.13 -0.66 -7.38
N GLU A 246 -19.51 0.37 -6.61
CA GLU A 246 -18.57 1.40 -6.15
C GLU A 246 -17.44 0.79 -5.31
N PHE A 247 -17.76 -0.06 -4.33
CA PHE A 247 -16.75 -0.73 -3.52
C PHE A 247 -15.80 -1.57 -4.37
N ILE A 248 -16.34 -2.36 -5.31
CA ILE A 248 -15.52 -3.16 -6.24
C ILE A 248 -14.66 -2.25 -7.11
N SER A 249 -15.23 -1.16 -7.63
CA SER A 249 -14.51 -0.20 -8.45
C SER A 249 -13.32 0.38 -7.70
N ILE A 250 -13.52 0.96 -6.52
CA ILE A 250 -12.45 1.60 -5.74
C ILE A 250 -11.40 0.61 -5.24
N THR A 251 -11.73 -0.66 -5.04
CA THR A 251 -10.82 -1.69 -4.53
C THR A 251 -10.20 -2.57 -5.61
N SER A 252 -10.52 -2.32 -6.89
CA SER A 252 -9.94 -3.07 -8.00
C SER A 252 -8.50 -2.66 -8.25
N LEU A 253 -7.62 -3.65 -8.32
CA LEU A 253 -6.23 -3.46 -8.67
C LEU A 253 -6.02 -3.57 -10.19
N PRO A 254 -5.03 -2.86 -10.76
CA PRO A 254 -4.70 -3.00 -12.17
C PRO A 254 -4.45 -4.45 -12.54
N LYS A 255 -5.17 -4.95 -13.54
CA LYS A 255 -4.91 -6.30 -14.08
C LYS A 255 -3.62 -6.27 -14.88
N ILE A 256 -2.71 -7.19 -14.59
CA ILE A 256 -1.53 -7.40 -15.41
C ILE A 256 -2.02 -8.06 -16.70
N ILE A 257 -2.14 -7.27 -17.77
CA ILE A 257 -2.48 -7.77 -19.10
C ILE A 257 -1.15 -8.10 -19.77
N THR A 258 -0.87 -9.38 -19.93
CA THR A 258 0.16 -9.81 -20.90
C THR A 258 -0.43 -9.63 -22.30
N SER A 259 0.36 -9.19 -23.25
CA SER A 259 -0.06 -8.87 -24.64
C SER A 259 -0.71 -10.04 -25.40
N SER A 260 -0.71 -11.23 -24.85
CA SER A 260 -1.56 -12.34 -25.29
C SER A 260 -2.86 -12.33 -24.50
N ASN A 261 -4.00 -12.12 -25.16
CA ASN A 261 -5.38 -12.14 -24.63
C ASN A 261 -5.79 -13.48 -23.97
N LYS A 262 -4.90 -14.21 -23.34
CA LYS A 262 -5.19 -15.44 -22.60
C LYS A 262 -4.96 -15.20 -21.09
N PRO A 263 -5.96 -15.45 -20.25
CA PRO A 263 -5.75 -15.43 -18.81
C PRO A 263 -4.68 -16.46 -18.45
N ILE A 264 -3.68 -16.07 -17.67
CA ILE A 264 -2.65 -16.98 -17.16
C ILE A 264 -3.36 -17.99 -16.27
N LYS A 265 -3.54 -19.21 -16.77
CA LYS A 265 -3.99 -20.34 -15.93
C LYS A 265 -2.82 -20.74 -15.05
N THR A 266 -3.02 -20.67 -13.75
CA THR A 266 -2.11 -21.23 -12.75
C THR A 266 -2.06 -22.75 -12.92
N SER A 267 -1.07 -23.25 -13.63
CA SER A 267 -0.63 -24.63 -13.51
C SER A 267 0.88 -24.62 -13.37
N SER A 268 1.37 -25.39 -12.40
CA SER A 268 2.77 -25.69 -12.18
C SER A 268 3.46 -26.05 -13.50
N SER A 269 4.52 -25.31 -13.87
CA SER A 269 5.30 -25.40 -15.10
C SER A 269 4.77 -24.60 -16.29
N ILE A 270 4.87 -23.27 -16.22
CA ILE A 270 4.81 -22.43 -17.42
C ILE A 270 6.18 -21.76 -17.54
N SER A 271 6.99 -22.27 -18.46
CA SER A 271 8.02 -21.46 -19.10
C SER A 271 7.28 -20.44 -19.97
N LEU A 272 7.07 -19.22 -19.44
CA LEU A 272 6.58 -18.09 -20.24
C LEU A 272 7.67 -17.73 -21.26
N PRO A 273 7.30 -17.50 -22.53
CA PRO A 273 8.25 -16.96 -23.50
C PRO A 273 8.77 -15.63 -22.98
N THR A 274 10.06 -15.54 -22.77
CA THR A 274 10.74 -14.34 -22.22
C THR A 274 10.53 -13.09 -23.08
N ALA A 275 10.16 -13.26 -24.35
CA ALA A 275 9.94 -12.17 -25.29
C ALA A 275 8.69 -11.32 -25.03
N ASP A 276 7.62 -11.92 -24.49
CA ASP A 276 6.33 -11.22 -24.31
C ASP A 276 6.26 -10.35 -23.04
N ILE A 277 7.25 -10.46 -22.16
CA ILE A 277 7.28 -9.75 -20.86
C ILE A 277 8.29 -8.60 -20.89
N SER A 278 9.31 -8.68 -21.75
CA SER A 278 10.31 -7.62 -21.88
C SER A 278 9.75 -6.30 -22.40
N ASP A 279 8.58 -6.33 -23.05
CA ASP A 279 7.94 -5.17 -23.65
C ASP A 279 6.95 -4.44 -22.71
N ILE A 280 6.79 -4.93 -21.46
CA ILE A 280 5.96 -4.24 -20.47
C ILE A 280 6.79 -3.15 -19.80
N GLU A 281 6.58 -1.91 -20.20
CA GLU A 281 7.18 -0.73 -19.60
C GLU A 281 6.24 -0.13 -18.56
N PHE A 282 6.82 0.24 -17.39
CA PHE A 282 6.11 0.90 -16.31
C PHE A 282 6.69 2.30 -16.12
N ALA A 283 5.82 3.31 -16.09
CA ALA A 283 6.21 4.66 -15.78
C ALA A 283 6.55 4.77 -14.28
N GLU A 284 7.83 4.73 -13.95
CA GLU A 284 8.34 5.00 -12.60
C GLU A 284 9.18 6.27 -12.58
N GLY A 285 8.71 7.24 -11.79
CA GLY A 285 9.52 8.31 -11.18
C GLY A 285 10.17 9.35 -12.07
N LYS A 286 9.71 10.59 -11.92
CA LYS A 286 10.51 11.78 -12.27
C LYS A 286 11.50 12.10 -11.16
N ARG A 287 12.74 12.40 -11.52
CA ARG A 287 13.95 12.52 -10.71
C ARG A 287 13.95 13.43 -9.50
N LYS A 288 14.68 12.98 -8.47
CA LYS A 288 15.70 13.74 -7.70
C LYS A 288 16.65 12.74 -6.99
N ARG A 289 17.95 13.12 -6.80
CA ARG A 289 18.95 12.37 -6.00
C ARG A 289 18.42 12.17 -4.59
N VAL A 290 18.32 10.93 -4.13
CA VAL A 290 17.92 10.63 -2.76
C VAL A 290 18.59 9.38 -2.24
N HIS A 291 19.11 9.49 -1.02
CA HIS A 291 19.59 8.36 -0.23
C HIS A 291 18.40 7.48 0.19
N HIS A 292 18.52 6.21 -0.13
CA HIS A 292 17.76 5.03 0.26
C HIS A 292 16.67 5.18 1.32
N LEU A 293 15.46 5.40 0.87
CA LEU A 293 14.26 4.92 1.55
C LEU A 293 13.58 3.87 0.65
N ARG A 294 12.91 2.92 1.25
CA ARG A 294 12.23 1.74 0.68
C ARG A 294 11.21 1.99 -0.47
N ILE A 295 11.38 3.05 -1.23
CA ILE A 295 10.39 3.62 -2.17
C ILE A 295 10.57 3.11 -3.60
N GLU A 296 11.43 2.14 -3.80
CA GLU A 296 11.79 1.63 -5.13
C GLU A 296 10.73 0.73 -5.79
N ARG A 297 9.42 0.78 -5.40
CA ARG A 297 8.53 -0.30 -5.83
C ARG A 297 7.18 0.17 -6.30
N SER A 298 6.96 0.08 -7.61
CA SER A 298 5.60 -0.07 -8.11
C SER A 298 5.02 -1.38 -7.54
N PRO A 299 3.92 -1.37 -6.78
CA PRO A 299 3.27 -2.58 -6.30
C PRO A 299 2.91 -3.54 -7.45
N MET A 300 2.68 -3.00 -8.64
CA MET A 300 2.39 -3.76 -9.85
C MET A 300 3.61 -4.52 -10.37
N LEU A 301 4.80 -3.90 -10.38
CA LEU A 301 6.07 -4.57 -10.73
C LEU A 301 6.38 -5.69 -9.75
N ARG A 302 6.17 -5.44 -8.44
CA ARG A 302 6.37 -6.47 -7.42
C ARG A 302 5.44 -7.66 -7.63
N ARG A 303 4.14 -7.44 -7.88
CA ARG A 303 3.18 -8.52 -8.16
C ARG A 303 3.59 -9.32 -9.39
N LEU A 304 4.01 -8.64 -10.45
CA LEU A 304 4.48 -9.30 -11.67
C LEU A 304 5.73 -10.13 -11.40
N TYR A 305 6.71 -9.54 -10.69
CA TYR A 305 7.95 -10.24 -10.35
C TYR A 305 7.68 -11.51 -9.54
N ILE A 306 6.84 -11.45 -8.49
CA ILE A 306 6.48 -12.61 -7.66
C ILE A 306 5.77 -13.69 -8.47
N LYS A 307 4.89 -13.31 -9.41
CA LYS A 307 4.23 -14.27 -10.30
C LYS A 307 5.21 -15.02 -11.21
N LEU A 308 6.25 -14.36 -11.64
CA LEU A 308 7.29 -14.94 -12.49
C LEU A 308 8.32 -15.73 -11.70
N HIS A 309 8.54 -15.36 -10.45
CA HIS A 309 9.52 -15.94 -9.53
C HIS A 309 8.82 -16.35 -8.21
N PRO A 310 7.97 -17.41 -8.22
CA PRO A 310 7.18 -17.80 -7.05
C PRO A 310 8.04 -18.28 -5.87
N GLU A 311 9.24 -18.83 -6.16
CA GLU A 311 10.20 -19.24 -5.15
C GLU A 311 11.02 -18.03 -4.68
N PRO A 312 11.06 -17.73 -3.36
CA PRO A 312 11.81 -16.59 -2.84
C PRO A 312 13.30 -16.87 -2.73
N ILE A 313 13.95 -17.15 -3.86
CA ILE A 313 15.40 -17.42 -3.95
C ILE A 313 16.13 -16.12 -4.19
N CYS A 314 17.08 -15.78 -3.32
CA CYS A 314 17.93 -14.60 -3.48
C CYS A 314 18.84 -14.76 -4.70
N ASP A 315 18.81 -13.79 -5.64
CA ASP A 315 19.64 -13.87 -6.86
C ASP A 315 21.14 -13.80 -6.58
N ALA A 316 21.56 -13.15 -5.51
CA ALA A 316 22.98 -13.04 -5.14
C ALA A 316 23.51 -14.27 -4.38
N CYS A 317 22.99 -14.58 -3.20
CA CYS A 317 23.48 -15.69 -2.37
C CYS A 317 22.83 -17.04 -2.67
N LYS A 318 21.84 -17.09 -3.56
CA LYS A 318 21.10 -18.29 -3.98
C LYS A 318 20.35 -19.02 -2.85
N GLU A 319 20.26 -18.42 -1.66
CA GLU A 319 19.47 -18.99 -0.56
C GLU A 319 17.96 -18.87 -0.82
N ASN A 320 17.23 -19.95 -0.52
CA ASN A 320 15.79 -19.92 -0.47
C ASN A 320 15.34 -19.34 0.89
N ILE A 321 14.78 -18.14 0.87
CA ILE A 321 14.41 -17.41 2.09
C ILE A 321 13.25 -18.09 2.83
N LYS A 322 12.36 -18.79 2.14
CA LYS A 322 11.27 -19.55 2.75
C LYS A 322 11.78 -20.78 3.53
N GLU A 323 12.82 -21.44 3.03
CA GLU A 323 13.44 -22.55 3.75
C GLU A 323 14.19 -22.07 4.99
N ARG A 324 14.86 -20.93 4.89
CA ARG A 324 15.59 -20.33 6.02
C ARG A 324 14.67 -19.77 7.10
N TYR A 325 13.53 -19.20 6.69
CA TYR A 325 12.55 -18.56 7.56
C TYR A 325 11.13 -19.03 7.22
N PRO A 326 10.73 -20.25 7.61
CA PRO A 326 9.45 -20.87 7.20
C PRO A 326 8.20 -20.08 7.59
N TRP A 327 8.33 -19.21 8.60
CA TRP A 327 7.25 -18.37 9.11
C TRP A 327 7.10 -17.03 8.41
N THR A 328 7.96 -16.74 7.42
CA THR A 328 7.87 -15.49 6.64
C THR A 328 7.13 -15.71 5.33
N ASP A 329 6.55 -14.62 4.81
CA ASP A 329 6.07 -14.54 3.44
C ASP A 329 7.24 -14.30 2.47
N TYR A 330 6.94 -13.76 1.29
CA TYR A 330 7.93 -13.47 0.25
C TYR A 330 8.86 -12.31 0.68
N MET A 331 9.97 -12.62 1.34
CA MET A 331 10.89 -11.66 1.97
C MET A 331 12.10 -11.32 1.07
N LEU A 332 11.88 -11.13 -0.23
CA LEU A 332 12.89 -10.56 -1.13
C LEU A 332 12.61 -9.09 -1.39
N ASP A 333 13.66 -8.29 -1.41
CA ASP A 333 13.64 -6.93 -1.92
C ASP A 333 13.85 -6.95 -3.43
N LEU A 334 13.04 -6.19 -4.19
CA LEU A 334 13.31 -6.02 -5.61
C LEU A 334 14.41 -4.97 -5.78
N HIS A 335 15.49 -5.36 -6.45
CA HIS A 335 16.61 -4.50 -6.72
C HIS A 335 16.66 -4.15 -8.21
N HIS A 336 16.74 -2.87 -8.51
CA HIS A 336 16.94 -2.40 -9.87
C HIS A 336 18.42 -2.49 -10.23
N LEU A 337 18.74 -3.23 -11.30
CA LEU A 337 20.12 -3.39 -11.78
C LEU A 337 20.78 -2.05 -12.11
N LEU A 338 20.02 -1.14 -12.73
CA LEU A 338 20.38 0.28 -12.83
C LEU A 338 19.61 1.05 -11.76
N PRO A 339 20.29 1.69 -10.78
CA PRO A 339 19.62 2.41 -9.70
C PRO A 339 18.59 3.44 -10.20
N LEU A 340 17.47 3.59 -9.48
CA LEU A 340 16.44 4.59 -9.80
C LEU A 340 16.98 6.02 -9.80
N SER A 341 18.04 6.28 -9.05
CA SER A 341 18.75 7.57 -9.02
C SER A 341 19.60 7.84 -10.26
N SER A 342 19.77 6.87 -11.17
CA SER A 342 20.62 7.03 -12.35
C SER A 342 20.02 8.00 -13.36
N VAL A 343 20.92 8.87 -13.88
CA VAL A 343 20.59 9.86 -14.92
C VAL A 343 20.16 9.20 -16.21
N ILE A 344 20.75 8.05 -16.56
CA ILE A 344 20.49 7.33 -17.80
C ILE A 344 19.07 6.82 -17.85
N ARG A 345 18.55 6.37 -16.72
CA ARG A 345 17.17 5.86 -16.60
C ARG A 345 16.09 6.89 -16.96
N THR A 346 16.37 8.19 -16.76
CA THR A 346 15.41 9.25 -17.13
C THR A 346 15.39 9.58 -18.60
N LEU A 347 16.38 9.14 -19.35
CA LEU A 347 16.47 9.28 -20.80
C LEU A 347 15.82 8.10 -21.53
N GLU A 348 15.62 6.98 -20.83
CA GLU A 348 14.96 5.77 -21.35
C GLU A 348 13.55 5.67 -20.75
N SER A 349 12.58 5.20 -21.51
CA SER A 349 11.19 5.04 -21.10
C SER A 349 11.05 3.85 -20.13
N GLY A 350 10.71 4.12 -18.86
CA GLY A 350 10.21 3.14 -17.90
C GLY A 350 11.20 2.09 -17.36
N THR A 351 10.70 1.20 -16.52
CA THR A 351 11.40 0.04 -15.95
C THR A 351 10.83 -1.25 -16.51
N SER A 352 11.67 -2.09 -17.11
CA SER A 352 11.30 -3.45 -17.47
C SER A 352 11.45 -4.39 -16.29
N ILE A 353 10.64 -5.45 -16.23
CA ILE A 353 10.77 -6.53 -15.25
C ILE A 353 12.15 -7.21 -15.34
N THR A 354 12.75 -7.24 -16.53
CA THR A 354 14.09 -7.78 -16.77
C THR A 354 15.23 -6.93 -16.19
N ASP A 355 14.92 -5.68 -15.79
CA ASP A 355 15.89 -4.79 -15.14
C ASP A 355 15.93 -5.00 -13.61
N MET A 356 15.22 -6.00 -13.10
CA MET A 356 15.03 -6.24 -11.67
C MET A 356 15.45 -7.64 -11.27
N VAL A 357 15.96 -7.76 -10.05
CA VAL A 357 16.29 -9.02 -9.39
C VAL A 357 15.78 -9.06 -7.95
N GLY A 358 15.46 -10.25 -7.46
CA GLY A 358 15.04 -10.45 -6.06
C GLY A 358 16.24 -10.70 -5.17
N LEU A 359 16.47 -9.88 -4.16
CA LEU A 359 17.56 -10.01 -3.23
C LEU A 359 17.08 -10.10 -1.80
N CYS A 360 17.70 -10.93 -0.98
CA CYS A 360 17.45 -10.85 0.46
C CYS A 360 17.94 -9.49 1.00
N PRO A 361 17.38 -8.98 2.11
CA PRO A 361 17.73 -7.66 2.64
C PRO A 361 19.23 -7.44 2.89
N SER A 362 19.96 -8.49 3.25
CA SER A 362 21.41 -8.42 3.47
C SER A 362 22.17 -8.23 2.17
N CYS A 363 21.88 -9.05 1.16
CA CYS A 363 22.51 -8.93 -0.16
C CYS A 363 22.13 -7.62 -0.86
N HIS A 364 20.90 -7.17 -0.73
CA HIS A 364 20.45 -5.89 -1.26
C HIS A 364 21.30 -4.72 -0.74
N ARG A 365 21.51 -4.66 0.58
CA ARG A 365 22.40 -3.65 1.20
C ARG A 365 23.85 -3.78 0.78
N ALA A 366 24.36 -5.01 0.68
CA ALA A 366 25.74 -5.28 0.27
C ALA A 366 25.99 -4.78 -1.16
N ILE A 367 25.08 -5.05 -2.09
CA ILE A 367 25.19 -4.61 -3.49
C ILE A 367 25.17 -3.08 -3.59
N HIS A 368 24.27 -2.40 -2.89
CA HIS A 368 24.30 -0.93 -2.85
C HIS A 368 25.60 -0.37 -2.29
N SER A 369 26.16 -1.00 -1.26
CA SER A 369 27.46 -0.63 -0.72
C SER A 369 28.59 -0.84 -1.75
N TYR A 370 28.53 -1.95 -2.52
CA TYR A 370 29.47 -2.24 -3.59
C TYR A 370 29.38 -1.20 -4.70
N TYR A 371 28.18 -0.85 -5.17
CA TYR A 371 27.95 0.20 -6.16
C TYR A 371 28.57 1.53 -5.72
N SER A 372 28.31 1.95 -4.49
CA SER A 372 28.89 3.19 -3.96
C SER A 372 30.40 3.20 -3.92
N LYS A 373 31.02 2.06 -3.56
CA LYS A 373 32.48 1.91 -3.57
C LYS A 373 33.05 1.93 -4.99
N TRP A 374 32.39 1.23 -5.92
CA TRP A 374 32.80 1.16 -7.32
C TRP A 374 32.75 2.54 -7.99
N LEU A 375 31.64 3.28 -7.82
CA LEU A 375 31.48 4.63 -8.36
C LEU A 375 32.58 5.56 -7.83
N LYS A 376 32.87 5.52 -6.53
CA LYS A 376 33.97 6.30 -5.92
C LYS A 376 35.33 5.93 -6.48
N ALA A 377 35.63 4.63 -6.61
CA ALA A 377 36.88 4.16 -7.12
C ALA A 377 37.14 4.55 -8.58
N ASN A 378 36.08 4.67 -9.37
CA ASN A 378 36.13 5.10 -10.76
C ASN A 378 35.95 6.63 -10.94
N SER A 379 35.81 7.39 -9.85
CA SER A 379 35.63 8.85 -9.87
C SER A 379 34.45 9.28 -10.73
N VAL A 380 33.32 8.52 -10.69
CA VAL A 380 32.11 8.80 -11.42
C VAL A 380 30.92 8.89 -10.43
N ASP A 381 29.97 9.76 -10.76
CA ASP A 381 28.79 9.99 -9.92
C ASP A 381 27.64 9.06 -10.29
N ASP A 382 27.68 8.42 -11.46
CA ASP A 382 26.62 7.56 -11.99
C ASP A 382 27.19 6.53 -12.99
N PHE A 383 26.43 5.47 -13.27
CA PHE A 383 26.72 4.50 -14.31
C PHE A 383 26.56 5.13 -15.70
N ARG A 384 27.37 4.69 -16.67
CA ARG A 384 27.33 5.19 -18.04
C ARG A 384 26.30 4.49 -18.91
N SER A 385 25.88 3.27 -18.50
CA SER A 385 24.89 2.46 -19.24
C SER A 385 24.29 1.38 -18.35
N LYS A 386 23.15 0.83 -18.76
CA LYS A 386 22.56 -0.39 -18.15
C LYS A 386 23.55 -1.55 -18.17
N LYS A 387 24.34 -1.68 -19.25
CA LYS A 387 25.35 -2.74 -19.39
C LYS A 387 26.43 -2.61 -18.32
N GLU A 388 26.95 -1.43 -18.09
CA GLU A 388 27.94 -1.18 -17.04
C GLU A 388 27.37 -1.49 -15.64
N ALA A 389 26.15 -1.06 -15.34
CA ALA A 389 25.50 -1.39 -14.08
C ALA A 389 25.33 -2.90 -13.89
N MET A 390 24.97 -3.63 -14.95
CA MET A 390 24.87 -5.09 -14.93
C MET A 390 26.25 -5.76 -14.70
N GLU A 391 27.30 -5.29 -15.36
CA GLU A 391 28.66 -5.80 -15.15
C GLU A 391 29.13 -5.59 -13.71
N VAL A 392 28.84 -4.43 -13.13
CA VAL A 392 29.15 -4.13 -11.72
C VAL A 392 28.31 -4.97 -10.76
N TYR A 393 27.04 -5.22 -11.08
CA TYR A 393 26.18 -6.13 -10.33
C TYR A 393 26.76 -7.56 -10.32
N LEU A 394 27.15 -8.08 -11.50
CA LEU A 394 27.73 -9.41 -11.62
C LEU A 394 29.07 -9.53 -10.89
N ALA A 395 29.87 -8.46 -10.87
CA ALA A 395 31.07 -8.41 -10.07
C ALA A 395 30.77 -8.47 -8.57
N ALA A 396 29.76 -7.72 -8.11
CA ALA A 396 29.32 -7.73 -6.71
C ALA A 396 28.84 -9.12 -6.26
N ILE A 397 28.10 -9.85 -7.12
CA ILE A 397 27.65 -11.22 -6.81
C ILE A 397 28.84 -12.16 -6.61
N LYS A 398 29.88 -12.07 -7.42
CA LYS A 398 31.07 -12.91 -7.29
C LYS A 398 31.81 -12.72 -5.96
N GLU A 399 31.69 -11.55 -5.35
CA GLU A 399 32.26 -11.27 -4.03
C GLU A 399 31.34 -11.75 -2.87
N ILE A 400 30.07 -12.06 -3.15
CA ILE A 400 29.11 -12.56 -2.16
C ILE A 400 29.13 -14.10 -2.08
N ALA A 401 29.41 -14.77 -3.20
CA ALA A 401 29.50 -16.24 -3.31
C ALA A 401 30.79 -16.75 -2.76
#